data_b675d54e8019b1f821a051e763613626
#
_entry.id   b675d54e8019b1f821a051e763613626
#
_cell.length_a   1.000
_cell.length_b   1.000
_cell.length_c   1.000
_cell.angle_alpha   90.00
_cell.angle_beta   90.00
_cell.angle_gamma   90.00
#
_symmetry.space_group_name_H-M   'P 1'
#
loop_
_entity.id
_entity.type
_entity.pdbx_description
1 polymer ?
#
loop_
_entity_poly.entity_id
_entity_poly.type
_entity_poly.pdbx_seq_one_letter_code
_entity_poly.pdbx_strand_id
1 'polypeptide(L)'
;MQKLVVKSQFMGVKPCVIEIRRFLLLIGEQASGKSTIAKLIYFFQTLPDAIYKSTLLNQGRGNFDYILDINSIARSTFVDTFGLTTRSEGVFDIEFWYNEISYLNIHQGEKDRLVYAKFEDDMGFNLGGVVRKFIQTPRGADVENIFTRESLLKGLSAIFNQTNTNFNYIIAGRNTVVAYPDLIGEKVRSELEKLVEDEVREQDFEKKKRRGNEMLFLEFVNWSEGIRKYFRTNGGTFDRVIRQQQLQNKEALATLNEITKKILKGKYESNDSGESLIPDGSRVPIDFKDASSGQQEVLRILQGLFVSIGTTNRKEFLVVEEPEAHLYPLAQKELVNAFAVFLNTIQEGRIVITTHSPYILSCVNILLFAQYVSNQIGKSNHNGSLADVSDVFWLNASFFNAYSLGNSDTYCQDIKDAETGLIDQNYLDLISEQLGLQYHQLYQMLD
;
A
#
# COMPACT_ATOMS: atom_id res chain seq x y z
N MET A 1 0.70 -2.37 19.18
CA MET A 1 -0.16 -2.40 17.97
C MET A 1 -0.08 -1.05 17.27
N GLN A 2 -0.01 -1.00 15.93
CA GLN A 2 0.06 0.29 15.21
C GLN A 2 -1.34 0.88 15.04
N LYS A 3 -1.47 2.21 15.14
CA LYS A 3 -2.73 2.91 14.92
C LYS A 3 -2.51 4.33 14.36
N LEU A 4 -3.40 4.73 13.47
CA LEU A 4 -3.54 6.11 12.99
C LEU A 4 -4.69 6.77 13.76
N VAL A 5 -4.45 7.96 14.32
CA VAL A 5 -5.43 8.77 15.03
C VAL A 5 -5.50 10.12 14.34
N VAL A 6 -6.62 10.42 13.70
CA VAL A 6 -6.92 11.74 13.15
C VAL A 6 -7.80 12.45 14.17
N LYS A 7 -7.26 13.46 14.87
CA LYS A 7 -7.96 14.17 15.95
C LYS A 7 -8.83 15.31 15.44
N SER A 8 -8.43 15.91 14.33
CA SER A 8 -9.18 16.99 13.67
C SER A 8 -9.15 16.79 12.16
N GLN A 9 -10.08 17.43 11.46
CA GLN A 9 -10.29 17.22 10.02
C GLN A 9 -9.00 17.48 9.20
N PHE A 10 -8.68 16.54 8.29
CA PHE A 10 -7.54 16.65 7.38
C PHE A 10 -7.91 16.18 5.97
N MET A 11 -7.84 17.06 4.96
CA MET A 11 -8.06 16.74 3.54
C MET A 11 -9.31 15.87 3.28
N GLY A 12 -10.45 16.22 3.93
CA GLY A 12 -11.71 15.49 3.81
C GLY A 12 -11.87 14.32 4.80
N VAL A 13 -10.80 13.88 5.47
CA VAL A 13 -10.86 12.90 6.56
C VAL A 13 -11.35 13.59 7.82
N LYS A 14 -12.42 13.08 8.43
CA LYS A 14 -12.93 13.53 9.73
C LYS A 14 -12.20 12.79 10.87
N PRO A 15 -12.33 13.22 12.14
CA PRO A 15 -11.74 12.53 13.27
C PRO A 15 -12.06 11.05 13.29
N CYS A 16 -11.01 10.22 13.41
CA CYS A 16 -11.13 8.77 13.40
C CYS A 16 -9.91 8.09 14.02
N VAL A 17 -10.08 6.82 14.41
CA VAL A 17 -9.01 5.93 14.88
C VAL A 17 -9.03 4.67 14.03
N ILE A 18 -7.89 4.31 13.46
CA ILE A 18 -7.73 3.12 12.63
C ILE A 18 -6.58 2.28 13.16
N GLU A 19 -6.88 1.07 13.56
CA GLU A 19 -5.89 0.07 13.95
C GLU A 19 -5.35 -0.65 12.71
N ILE A 20 -4.02 -0.69 12.58
CA ILE A 20 -3.36 -1.23 11.41
C ILE A 20 -2.87 -2.63 11.70
N ARG A 21 -3.46 -3.61 11.01
CA ARG A 21 -3.05 -5.01 11.01
C ARG A 21 -2.35 -5.39 9.70
N ARG A 22 -1.97 -6.65 9.56
CA ARG A 22 -1.29 -7.13 8.35
C ARG A 22 -2.14 -6.98 7.10
N PHE A 23 -3.46 -7.16 7.22
CA PHE A 23 -4.43 -6.88 6.18
C PHE A 23 -5.42 -5.84 6.68
N LEU A 24 -5.41 -4.66 6.06
CA LEU A 24 -6.34 -3.57 6.36
C LEU A 24 -7.18 -3.27 5.12
N LEU A 25 -8.49 -3.28 5.30
CA LEU A 25 -9.47 -2.96 4.26
C LEU A 25 -10.22 -1.67 4.60
N LEU A 26 -10.22 -0.71 3.68
CA LEU A 26 -10.94 0.56 3.81
C LEU A 26 -12.02 0.62 2.73
N ILE A 27 -13.29 0.55 3.13
CA ILE A 27 -14.42 0.68 2.21
C ILE A 27 -15.18 1.99 2.45
N GLY A 28 -15.91 2.46 1.46
CA GLY A 28 -16.79 3.62 1.57
C GLY A 28 -17.07 4.25 0.22
N GLU A 29 -17.96 5.23 0.19
CA GLU A 29 -18.30 5.98 -1.02
C GLU A 29 -17.12 6.77 -1.60
N GLN A 30 -17.29 7.27 -2.82
CA GLN A 30 -16.30 8.19 -3.40
C GLN A 30 -16.14 9.44 -2.52
N ALA A 31 -14.93 9.99 -2.49
CA ALA A 31 -14.58 11.16 -1.68
C ALA A 31 -14.73 10.98 -0.15
N SER A 32 -14.88 9.75 0.36
CA SER A 32 -14.96 9.46 1.81
C SER A 32 -13.62 9.53 2.55
N GLY A 33 -12.50 9.86 1.88
CA GLY A 33 -11.18 10.00 2.49
C GLY A 33 -10.32 8.73 2.54
N LYS A 34 -10.76 7.61 1.95
CA LYS A 34 -10.01 6.33 1.92
C LYS A 34 -8.58 6.49 1.41
N SER A 35 -8.40 7.12 0.24
CA SER A 35 -7.08 7.35 -0.35
C SER A 35 -6.22 8.28 0.51
N THR A 36 -6.81 9.27 1.18
CA THR A 36 -6.07 10.13 2.11
C THR A 36 -5.57 9.35 3.32
N ILE A 37 -6.41 8.47 3.89
CA ILE A 37 -6.02 7.58 5.00
C ILE A 37 -4.94 6.60 4.55
N ALA A 38 -5.08 5.98 3.37
CA ALA A 38 -4.07 5.08 2.82
C ALA A 38 -2.72 5.79 2.61
N LYS A 39 -2.73 7.02 2.11
CA LYS A 39 -1.53 7.87 1.96
C LYS A 39 -0.93 8.25 3.32
N LEU A 40 -1.74 8.59 4.32
CA LEU A 40 -1.25 8.84 5.68
C LEU A 40 -0.55 7.60 6.25
N ILE A 41 -1.17 6.43 6.14
CA ILE A 41 -0.57 5.18 6.59
C ILE A 41 0.75 4.92 5.85
N TYR A 42 0.77 5.05 4.52
CA TYR A 42 1.98 4.86 3.71
C TYR A 42 3.09 5.83 4.11
N PHE A 43 2.77 7.12 4.27
CA PHE A 43 3.73 8.13 4.74
C PHE A 43 4.38 7.73 6.05
N PHE A 44 3.58 7.39 7.08
CA PHE A 44 4.14 7.02 8.39
C PHE A 44 4.94 5.72 8.34
N GLN A 45 4.57 4.78 7.48
CA GLN A 45 5.30 3.53 7.30
C GLN A 45 6.64 3.75 6.58
N THR A 46 6.73 4.66 5.63
CA THR A 46 7.96 4.96 4.86
C THR A 46 8.89 5.96 5.54
N LEU A 47 8.40 6.69 6.55
CA LEU A 47 9.18 7.72 7.23
C LEU A 47 10.52 7.25 7.82
N PRO A 48 10.65 6.04 8.41
CA PRO A 48 11.95 5.54 8.88
C PRO A 48 13.01 5.48 7.77
N ASP A 49 12.62 5.09 6.56
CA ASP A 49 13.50 5.08 5.40
C ASP A 49 13.87 6.50 4.95
N ALA A 50 12.94 7.43 5.00
CA ALA A 50 13.21 8.85 4.71
C ALA A 50 14.19 9.44 5.72
N ILE A 51 14.01 9.16 7.02
CA ILE A 51 14.95 9.57 8.08
C ILE A 51 16.33 8.97 7.82
N TYR A 52 16.42 7.68 7.52
CA TYR A 52 17.66 6.99 7.24
C TYR A 52 18.40 7.59 6.04
N LYS A 53 17.71 7.75 4.91
CA LYS A 53 18.25 8.34 3.67
C LYS A 53 18.74 9.78 3.89
N SER A 54 17.92 10.62 4.53
CA SER A 54 18.28 12.01 4.83
C SER A 54 19.50 12.08 5.75
N THR A 55 19.58 11.22 6.76
CA THR A 55 20.73 11.15 7.67
C THR A 55 22.02 10.76 6.92
N LEU A 56 21.95 9.78 6.01
CA LEU A 56 23.11 9.38 5.19
C LEU A 56 23.59 10.51 4.25
N LEU A 57 22.66 11.21 3.59
CA LEU A 57 22.99 12.28 2.66
C LEU A 57 23.69 13.46 3.35
N ASN A 58 23.35 13.71 4.61
CA ASN A 58 23.91 14.82 5.40
C ASN A 58 25.15 14.45 6.24
N GLN A 59 25.63 13.20 6.15
CA GLN A 59 26.85 12.78 6.85
C GLN A 59 28.06 13.65 6.44
N GLY A 60 28.80 14.13 7.43
CA GLY A 60 30.01 14.95 7.25
C GLY A 60 29.79 16.40 6.83
N ARG A 61 28.54 16.87 6.78
CA ARG A 61 28.22 18.29 6.57
C ARG A 61 28.27 19.02 7.91
N GLY A 62 29.49 19.42 8.32
CA GLY A 62 29.81 19.95 9.65
C GLY A 62 29.45 21.44 9.92
N ASN A 63 28.77 22.16 9.04
CA ASN A 63 28.38 23.56 9.28
C ASN A 63 26.89 23.65 9.63
N PHE A 64 26.64 24.02 10.86
CA PHE A 64 25.42 23.90 11.62
C PHE A 64 24.70 25.25 11.82
N ASP A 65 23.97 25.70 10.83
CA ASP A 65 22.91 26.68 11.08
C ASP A 65 21.49 26.08 11.03
N TYR A 66 21.35 24.82 10.58
CA TYR A 66 20.11 24.07 10.62
C TYR A 66 20.35 22.66 11.17
N ILE A 67 19.93 22.43 12.40
CA ILE A 67 19.92 21.09 13.01
C ILE A 67 18.87 20.27 12.30
N LEU A 68 19.30 19.38 11.39
CA LEU A 68 18.44 18.34 10.84
C LEU A 68 18.12 17.35 11.97
N ASP A 69 17.02 17.57 12.66
CA ASP A 69 16.50 16.62 13.62
C ASP A 69 15.39 15.77 12.99
N ILE A 70 14.96 14.74 13.68
CA ILE A 70 13.93 13.82 13.21
C ILE A 70 12.63 14.55 12.93
N ASN A 71 12.29 15.53 13.75
CA ASN A 71 11.06 16.29 13.62
C ASN A 71 11.07 17.16 12.36
N SER A 72 12.22 17.78 12.03
CA SER A 72 12.35 18.56 10.81
C SER A 72 12.30 17.69 9.55
N ILE A 73 12.91 16.47 9.58
CA ILE A 73 12.79 15.50 8.48
C ILE A 73 11.34 15.05 8.32
N ALA A 74 10.68 14.65 9.41
CA ALA A 74 9.28 14.21 9.38
C ALA A 74 8.36 15.32 8.85
N ARG A 75 8.56 16.55 9.32
CA ARG A 75 7.81 17.73 8.87
C ARG A 75 8.01 17.97 7.36
N SER A 76 9.25 18.05 6.89
CA SER A 76 9.51 18.33 5.46
C SER A 76 8.94 17.22 4.58
N THR A 77 9.16 15.96 4.93
CA THR A 77 8.62 14.82 4.19
C THR A 77 7.08 14.84 4.16
N PHE A 78 6.43 15.22 5.28
CA PHE A 78 4.97 15.34 5.33
C PHE A 78 4.45 16.45 4.41
N VAL A 79 5.07 17.63 4.50
CA VAL A 79 4.71 18.78 3.65
C VAL A 79 4.88 18.46 2.17
N ASP A 80 5.98 17.77 1.81
CA ASP A 80 6.24 17.35 0.44
C ASP A 80 5.25 16.28 -0.04
N THR A 81 4.93 15.30 0.81
CA THR A 81 3.99 14.21 0.48
C THR A 81 2.56 14.70 0.26
N PHE A 82 2.09 15.66 1.07
CA PHE A 82 0.70 16.14 1.00
C PHE A 82 0.55 17.48 0.27
N GLY A 83 1.64 18.07 -0.20
CA GLY A 83 1.63 19.34 -0.94
C GLY A 83 1.07 20.50 -0.12
N LEU A 84 1.28 20.49 1.21
CA LEU A 84 0.74 21.49 2.12
C LEU A 84 1.52 22.80 1.99
N THR A 85 0.79 23.88 1.79
CA THR A 85 1.34 25.22 1.94
C THR A 85 0.98 25.76 3.31
N THR A 86 1.76 26.68 3.85
CA THR A 86 1.53 27.36 5.15
C THR A 86 0.19 28.12 5.23
N ARG A 87 -0.59 28.15 4.15
CA ARG A 87 -1.87 28.88 4.05
C ARG A 87 -3.09 28.02 3.80
N SER A 88 -2.94 26.68 3.68
CA SER A 88 -4.07 25.82 3.32
C SER A 88 -4.81 25.29 4.54
N GLU A 89 -6.09 25.55 4.55
CA GLU A 89 -7.20 24.74 5.05
C GLU A 89 -7.08 24.16 6.47
N GLY A 90 -7.54 24.93 7.45
CA GLY A 90 -7.91 24.39 8.77
C GLY A 90 -6.76 23.88 9.63
N VAL A 91 -6.94 23.93 10.91
CA VAL A 91 -6.04 23.31 11.90
C VAL A 91 -6.25 21.82 11.87
N PHE A 92 -5.19 21.04 11.68
CA PHE A 92 -5.25 19.58 11.78
C PHE A 92 -4.32 19.06 12.86
N ASP A 93 -4.63 17.86 13.38
CA ASP A 93 -3.86 17.16 14.39
C ASP A 93 -3.97 15.63 14.10
N ILE A 94 -2.83 15.01 13.85
CA ILE A 94 -2.73 13.60 13.43
C ILE A 94 -1.64 12.93 14.26
N GLU A 95 -1.95 11.76 14.81
CA GLU A 95 -0.97 10.91 15.48
C GLU A 95 -0.85 9.58 14.78
N PHE A 96 0.37 9.07 14.71
CA PHE A 96 0.64 7.71 14.31
C PHE A 96 1.44 6.99 15.39
N TRP A 97 0.85 5.96 15.95
CA TRP A 97 1.42 5.12 16.98
C TRP A 97 2.12 3.93 16.33
N TYR A 98 3.43 3.84 16.48
CA TYR A 98 4.22 2.73 15.97
C TYR A 98 4.15 1.51 16.88
N ASN A 99 3.97 1.75 18.20
CA ASN A 99 3.75 0.77 19.25
C ASN A 99 2.95 1.43 20.38
N GLU A 100 2.89 0.83 21.56
CA GLU A 100 2.13 1.33 22.71
C GLU A 100 2.77 2.57 23.37
N ILE A 101 4.03 2.87 23.06
CA ILE A 101 4.84 3.87 23.74
C ILE A 101 5.26 4.98 22.79
N SER A 102 5.59 4.63 21.54
CA SER A 102 6.20 5.55 20.59
C SER A 102 5.19 6.00 19.53
N TYR A 103 5.05 7.30 19.38
CA TYR A 103 4.19 7.89 18.35
C TYR A 103 4.80 9.17 17.75
N LEU A 104 4.37 9.50 16.57
CA LEU A 104 4.64 10.78 15.91
C LEU A 104 3.34 11.58 15.84
N ASN A 105 3.36 12.79 16.38
CA ASN A 105 2.30 13.78 16.20
C ASN A 105 2.69 14.76 15.10
N ILE A 106 1.79 14.98 14.15
CA ILE A 106 1.92 16.03 13.14
C ILE A 106 0.67 16.90 13.21
N HIS A 107 0.88 18.18 13.49
CA HIS A 107 -0.20 19.15 13.61
C HIS A 107 0.14 20.47 12.95
N GLN A 108 -0.89 21.25 12.65
CA GLN A 108 -0.74 22.63 12.18
C GLN A 108 -1.07 23.61 13.30
N GLY A 109 -0.18 24.57 13.54
CA GLY A 109 -0.37 25.60 14.55
C GLY A 109 -1.55 26.54 14.19
N GLU A 110 -2.36 26.90 15.19
CA GLU A 110 -3.55 27.74 15.00
C GLU A 110 -3.22 29.16 14.56
N LYS A 111 -2.16 29.75 15.12
CA LYS A 111 -1.80 31.15 14.94
C LYS A 111 -0.91 31.39 13.71
N ASP A 112 0.13 30.60 13.60
CA ASP A 112 1.17 30.77 12.58
C ASP A 112 0.95 29.92 11.32
N ARG A 113 -0.03 28.98 11.36
CA ARG A 113 -0.34 28.05 10.27
C ARG A 113 0.83 27.17 9.83
N LEU A 114 1.88 27.07 10.64
CA LEU A 114 3.02 26.21 10.36
C LEU A 114 2.71 24.75 10.72
N VAL A 115 3.25 23.82 9.94
CA VAL A 115 3.18 22.40 10.24
C VAL A 115 4.30 22.07 11.24
N TYR A 116 3.94 21.37 12.29
CA TYR A 116 4.86 20.86 13.31
C TYR A 116 4.84 19.34 13.31
N ALA A 117 6.01 18.75 13.57
CA ALA A 117 6.15 17.33 13.81
C ALA A 117 6.79 17.14 15.18
N LYS A 118 6.23 16.27 16.01
CA LYS A 118 6.76 15.97 17.35
C LYS A 118 6.76 14.45 17.54
N PHE A 119 7.95 13.93 17.67
CA PHE A 119 8.15 12.51 17.99
C PHE A 119 8.21 12.35 19.50
N GLU A 120 7.39 11.46 20.04
CA GLU A 120 7.32 11.09 21.46
C GLU A 120 7.76 9.63 21.62
N ASP A 121 8.69 9.42 22.54
CA ASP A 121 9.27 8.11 22.84
C ASP A 121 9.62 8.00 24.32
N ASP A 122 8.90 7.13 25.02
CA ASP A 122 9.13 6.85 26.43
C ASP A 122 10.20 5.77 26.67
N MET A 123 10.75 5.17 25.59
CA MET A 123 11.78 4.13 25.72
C MET A 123 13.15 4.65 26.16
N GLY A 124 13.29 5.98 26.35
CA GLY A 124 14.56 6.60 26.73
C GLY A 124 15.65 6.50 25.66
N PHE A 125 15.30 6.08 24.44
CA PHE A 125 16.22 5.96 23.34
C PHE A 125 16.34 7.31 22.63
N ASN A 126 17.50 7.95 22.76
CA ASN A 126 17.75 9.24 22.12
C ASN A 126 18.09 9.07 20.62
N LEU A 127 17.07 8.74 19.79
CA LEU A 127 17.25 8.64 18.35
C LEU A 127 17.76 9.97 17.74
N GLY A 128 17.29 11.10 18.24
CA GLY A 128 17.79 12.42 17.83
C GLY A 128 19.29 12.58 18.09
N GLY A 129 19.78 12.10 19.23
CA GLY A 129 21.20 12.08 19.55
C GLY A 129 22.01 11.16 18.63
N VAL A 130 21.47 9.97 18.29
CA VAL A 130 22.10 9.04 17.35
C VAL A 130 22.18 9.63 15.95
N VAL A 131 21.09 10.20 15.43
CA VAL A 131 21.06 10.89 14.14
C VAL A 131 22.09 12.03 14.09
N ARG A 132 22.12 12.86 15.13
CA ARG A 132 23.08 13.98 15.25
C ARG A 132 24.53 13.47 15.25
N LYS A 133 24.84 12.47 16.06
CA LYS A 133 26.18 11.86 16.13
C LYS A 133 26.60 11.29 14.76
N PHE A 134 25.68 10.65 14.06
CA PHE A 134 25.93 10.10 12.72
C PHE A 134 26.25 11.20 11.70
N ILE A 135 25.46 12.29 11.69
CA ILE A 135 25.69 13.43 10.78
C ILE A 135 27.04 14.10 11.05
N GLN A 136 27.49 14.15 12.32
CA GLN A 136 28.77 14.74 12.71
C GLN A 136 29.99 13.87 12.34
N THR A 137 29.77 12.57 12.04
CA THR A 137 30.88 11.66 11.73
C THR A 137 31.39 11.92 10.30
N PRO A 138 32.70 12.15 10.10
CA PRO A 138 33.28 12.38 8.77
C PRO A 138 33.02 11.21 7.80
N ARG A 139 32.83 11.52 6.52
CA ARG A 139 32.74 10.48 5.47
C ARG A 139 34.10 9.82 5.32
N GLY A 140 34.18 8.50 5.43
CA GLY A 140 35.40 7.70 5.18
C GLY A 140 36.08 7.14 6.42
N ALA A 141 35.54 7.31 7.62
CA ALA A 141 36.06 6.65 8.82
C ALA A 141 35.55 5.20 8.88
N ASP A 142 36.36 4.21 8.47
CA ASP A 142 35.88 2.86 8.14
C ASP A 142 35.30 2.05 9.31
N VAL A 143 35.85 2.12 10.51
CA VAL A 143 35.37 1.28 11.63
C VAL A 143 34.30 1.98 12.48
N GLU A 144 34.45 3.27 12.74
CA GLU A 144 33.45 4.07 13.46
C GLU A 144 32.16 4.27 12.64
N ASN A 145 32.25 4.31 11.33
CA ASN A 145 31.10 4.43 10.43
C ASN A 145 30.18 3.20 10.45
N ILE A 146 30.75 1.98 10.51
CA ILE A 146 29.96 0.74 10.60
C ILE A 146 29.18 0.71 11.91
N PHE A 147 29.85 1.02 13.03
CA PHE A 147 29.22 1.05 14.35
C PHE A 147 28.12 2.12 14.45
N THR A 148 28.38 3.31 13.90
CA THR A 148 27.41 4.42 13.92
C THR A 148 26.19 4.10 13.03
N ARG A 149 26.42 3.47 11.87
CA ARG A 149 25.37 3.02 10.96
C ARG A 149 24.51 1.92 11.59
N GLU A 150 25.15 0.95 12.24
CA GLU A 150 24.45 -0.11 12.98
C GLU A 150 23.62 0.46 14.15
N SER A 151 24.15 1.43 14.86
CA SER A 151 23.43 2.12 15.94
C SER A 151 22.24 2.91 15.42
N LEU A 152 22.35 3.56 14.26
CA LEU A 152 21.24 4.25 13.60
C LEU A 152 20.14 3.26 13.18
N LEU A 153 20.51 2.15 12.53
CA LEU A 153 19.56 1.12 12.14
C LEU A 153 18.90 0.45 13.35
N LYS A 154 19.66 0.16 14.42
CA LYS A 154 19.12 -0.37 15.67
C LYS A 154 18.14 0.60 16.31
N GLY A 155 18.45 1.89 16.33
CA GLY A 155 17.59 2.92 16.86
C GLY A 155 16.29 3.08 16.08
N LEU A 156 16.38 3.14 14.77
CA LEU A 156 15.21 3.17 13.90
C LEU A 156 14.36 1.90 14.09
N SER A 157 15.01 0.73 14.16
CA SER A 157 14.30 -0.53 14.37
C SER A 157 13.57 -0.61 15.71
N ALA A 158 14.19 -0.13 16.78
CA ALA A 158 13.59 -0.17 18.13
C ALA A 158 12.31 0.69 18.22
N ILE A 159 12.31 1.85 17.57
CA ILE A 159 11.19 2.79 17.61
C ILE A 159 10.08 2.40 16.63
N PHE A 160 10.47 2.21 15.36
CA PHE A 160 9.52 2.02 14.28
C PHE A 160 9.13 0.55 14.06
N ASN A 161 9.81 -0.38 14.72
CA ASN A 161 9.66 -1.83 14.52
C ASN A 161 9.71 -2.25 13.03
N GLN A 162 10.45 -1.47 12.22
CA GLN A 162 10.51 -1.62 10.76
C GLN A 162 11.95 -1.48 10.29
N THR A 163 12.52 -2.58 9.86
CA THR A 163 13.80 -2.60 9.15
C THR A 163 13.67 -3.50 7.96
N ASN A 164 14.33 -3.11 6.85
CA ASN A 164 14.40 -3.92 5.64
C ASN A 164 13.03 -4.23 5.02
N THR A 165 12.14 -3.22 4.95
CA THR A 165 10.81 -3.32 4.36
C THR A 165 10.80 -2.73 2.95
N ASN A 166 10.22 -3.42 1.99
CA ASN A 166 9.90 -2.87 0.68
C ASN A 166 8.51 -2.20 0.76
N PHE A 167 8.43 -0.96 0.31
CA PHE A 167 7.20 -0.19 0.30
C PHE A 167 6.76 0.06 -1.13
N ASN A 168 5.51 -0.28 -1.43
CA ASN A 168 4.93 -0.04 -2.73
C ASN A 168 3.53 0.55 -2.59
N TYR A 169 3.29 1.67 -3.27
CA TYR A 169 2.00 2.31 -3.38
C TYR A 169 1.46 2.15 -4.80
N ILE A 170 0.41 1.35 -4.95
CA ILE A 170 -0.22 1.05 -6.24
C ILE A 170 -1.47 1.91 -6.36
N ILE A 171 -1.35 2.97 -7.16
CA ILE A 171 -2.40 3.99 -7.33
C ILE A 171 -3.62 3.46 -8.09
N ALA A 172 -4.75 4.14 -7.98
CA ALA A 172 -5.88 3.98 -8.91
C ALA A 172 -5.55 4.55 -10.30
N GLY A 173 -6.25 4.10 -11.35
CA GLY A 173 -6.04 4.57 -12.73
C GLY A 173 -4.73 4.11 -13.37
N ARG A 174 -4.25 2.94 -12.97
CA ARG A 174 -2.98 2.30 -13.40
C ARG A 174 -2.93 1.97 -14.88
N ASN A 175 -4.09 1.78 -15.52
CA ASN A 175 -4.21 1.46 -16.94
C ASN A 175 -3.46 2.45 -17.83
N THR A 176 -3.46 3.74 -17.52
CA THR A 176 -2.75 4.76 -18.29
C THR A 176 -1.24 4.51 -18.32
N VAL A 177 -0.64 4.13 -17.20
CA VAL A 177 0.79 3.81 -17.11
C VAL A 177 1.13 2.53 -17.88
N VAL A 178 0.21 1.56 -17.87
CA VAL A 178 0.39 0.28 -18.56
C VAL A 178 0.18 0.43 -20.07
N ALA A 179 -0.81 1.24 -20.49
CA ALA A 179 -1.12 1.46 -21.91
C ALA A 179 -0.07 2.32 -22.63
N TYR A 180 0.53 3.29 -21.94
CA TYR A 180 1.45 4.26 -22.53
C TYR A 180 2.79 4.38 -21.77
N PRO A 181 3.51 3.26 -21.55
CA PRO A 181 4.68 3.24 -20.66
C PRO A 181 5.81 4.15 -21.16
N ASP A 182 6.09 4.17 -22.45
CA ASP A 182 7.22 4.92 -22.99
C ASP A 182 6.96 6.43 -22.94
N LEU A 183 5.73 6.87 -23.30
CA LEU A 183 5.32 8.26 -23.25
C LEU A 183 5.36 8.82 -21.81
N ILE A 184 4.88 8.02 -20.85
CA ILE A 184 4.86 8.40 -19.46
C ILE A 184 6.27 8.34 -18.87
N GLY A 185 7.08 7.34 -19.20
CA GLY A 185 8.46 7.19 -18.75
C GLY A 185 9.35 8.36 -19.18
N GLU A 186 9.21 8.86 -20.40
CA GLU A 186 9.93 10.07 -20.88
C GLU A 186 9.49 11.32 -20.10
N LYS A 187 8.18 11.51 -19.93
CA LYS A 187 7.64 12.66 -19.19
C LYS A 187 8.08 12.62 -17.73
N VAL A 188 8.04 11.45 -17.10
CA VAL A 188 8.48 11.24 -15.71
C VAL A 188 9.97 11.54 -15.57
N ARG A 189 10.83 11.06 -16.46
CA ARG A 189 12.27 11.39 -16.43
C ARG A 189 12.50 12.89 -16.54
N SER A 190 11.83 13.56 -17.49
CA SER A 190 11.92 15.01 -17.65
C SER A 190 11.47 15.78 -16.42
N GLU A 191 10.42 15.32 -15.74
CA GLU A 191 9.95 15.95 -14.49
C GLU A 191 10.90 15.66 -13.32
N LEU A 192 11.45 14.44 -13.21
CA LEU A 192 12.45 14.11 -12.19
C LEU A 192 13.75 14.91 -12.37
N GLU A 193 14.22 15.10 -13.61
CA GLU A 193 15.39 15.94 -13.91
C GLU A 193 15.15 17.39 -13.47
N LYS A 194 13.96 17.93 -13.75
CA LYS A 194 13.55 19.28 -13.28
C LYS A 194 13.47 19.35 -11.75
N LEU A 195 12.97 18.30 -11.08
CA LEU A 195 12.89 18.26 -9.62
C LEU A 195 14.27 18.28 -8.97
N VAL A 196 15.26 17.58 -9.54
CA VAL A 196 16.65 17.59 -9.08
C VAL A 196 17.30 18.97 -9.32
N GLU A 197 17.01 19.62 -10.44
CA GLU A 197 17.50 20.98 -10.73
C GLU A 197 16.82 22.04 -9.85
N ASP A 198 15.53 21.89 -9.54
CA ASP A 198 14.75 22.81 -8.70
C ASP A 198 15.09 22.69 -7.21
N GLU A 199 15.53 21.53 -6.70
CA GLU A 199 16.06 21.41 -5.32
C GLU A 199 17.24 22.36 -5.05
N VAL A 200 17.94 22.80 -6.12
CA VAL A 200 19.08 23.74 -6.04
C VAL A 200 18.62 25.21 -6.06
N ARG A 201 17.36 25.51 -6.43
CA ARG A 201 16.88 26.89 -6.68
C ARG A 201 15.65 27.32 -5.87
N GLU A 202 15.32 26.65 -4.78
CA GLU A 202 14.00 26.82 -4.13
C GLU A 202 13.74 28.17 -3.45
N GLN A 203 12.74 28.89 -3.98
CA GLN A 203 11.92 29.86 -3.24
C GLN A 203 10.42 29.87 -3.65
N ASP A 204 9.91 28.93 -4.45
CA ASP A 204 8.57 29.00 -5.03
C ASP A 204 7.57 28.02 -4.36
N PHE A 205 6.76 28.52 -3.43
CA PHE A 205 5.79 27.76 -2.60
C PHE A 205 4.61 27.17 -3.40
N GLU A 206 4.21 27.74 -4.53
CA GLU A 206 3.08 27.23 -5.32
C GLU A 206 3.43 25.95 -6.09
N LYS A 207 4.69 25.77 -6.47
CA LYS A 207 5.18 24.53 -7.10
C LYS A 207 5.17 23.35 -6.13
N LYS A 208 5.36 23.56 -4.82
CA LYS A 208 5.31 22.51 -3.81
C LYS A 208 3.94 21.85 -3.66
N LYS A 209 2.83 22.58 -3.89
CA LYS A 209 1.46 22.06 -3.75
C LYS A 209 1.11 20.93 -4.75
N ARG A 210 1.75 20.89 -5.92
CA ARG A 210 1.53 19.84 -6.93
C ARG A 210 2.32 18.55 -6.64
N ARG A 211 3.40 18.62 -5.87
CA ARG A 211 4.42 17.56 -5.72
C ARG A 211 3.92 16.27 -5.05
N GLY A 212 3.04 16.35 -4.05
CA GLY A 212 2.70 15.17 -3.23
C GLY A 212 2.00 14.04 -4.01
N ASN A 213 0.97 14.36 -4.80
CA ASN A 213 0.30 13.35 -5.64
C ASN A 213 1.16 12.93 -6.83
N GLU A 214 1.97 13.84 -7.35
CA GLU A 214 2.94 13.58 -8.42
C GLU A 214 4.02 12.61 -7.95
N MET A 215 4.48 12.72 -6.71
CA MET A 215 5.54 11.87 -6.14
C MET A 215 5.12 10.39 -6.06
N LEU A 216 3.93 10.10 -5.52
CA LEU A 216 3.41 8.72 -5.48
C LEU A 216 3.16 8.17 -6.89
N PHE A 217 2.72 9.00 -7.82
CA PHE A 217 2.60 8.62 -9.22
C PHE A 217 3.96 8.29 -9.83
N LEU A 218 4.99 9.12 -9.60
CA LEU A 218 6.35 8.89 -10.07
C LEU A 218 6.96 7.61 -9.49
N GLU A 219 6.77 7.38 -8.18
CA GLU A 219 7.19 6.14 -7.52
C GLU A 219 6.52 4.91 -8.15
N PHE A 220 5.21 4.98 -8.39
CA PHE A 220 4.49 3.90 -9.07
C PHE A 220 4.98 3.65 -10.49
N VAL A 221 5.23 4.71 -11.28
CA VAL A 221 5.77 4.57 -12.64
C VAL A 221 7.14 3.89 -12.63
N ASN A 222 8.04 4.34 -11.78
CA ASN A 222 9.38 3.74 -11.65
C ASN A 222 9.31 2.27 -11.20
N TRP A 223 8.42 1.96 -10.26
CA TRP A 223 8.19 0.59 -9.81
C TRP A 223 7.62 -0.28 -10.93
N SER A 224 6.64 0.21 -11.68
CA SER A 224 6.03 -0.47 -12.82
C SER A 224 7.06 -0.76 -13.92
N GLU A 225 7.93 0.20 -14.22
CA GLU A 225 9.06 0.05 -15.16
C GLU A 225 10.06 -1.03 -14.68
N GLY A 226 10.39 -1.02 -13.40
CA GLY A 226 11.25 -2.03 -12.78
C GLY A 226 10.69 -3.44 -12.93
N ILE A 227 9.39 -3.62 -12.68
CA ILE A 227 8.69 -4.90 -12.85
C ILE A 227 8.67 -5.33 -14.33
N ARG A 228 8.32 -4.42 -15.23
CA ARG A 228 8.34 -4.68 -16.69
C ARG A 228 9.72 -5.16 -17.15
N LYS A 229 10.77 -4.48 -16.72
CA LYS A 229 12.15 -4.87 -16.99
C LYS A 229 12.48 -6.24 -16.42
N TYR A 230 12.08 -6.51 -15.17
CA TYR A 230 12.31 -7.80 -14.53
C TYR A 230 11.71 -8.94 -15.34
N PHE A 231 10.44 -8.86 -15.76
CA PHE A 231 9.81 -9.90 -16.58
C PHE A 231 10.52 -10.06 -17.94
N ARG A 232 10.82 -8.97 -18.63
CA ARG A 232 11.51 -8.99 -19.93
C ARG A 232 12.85 -9.70 -19.87
N THR A 233 13.65 -9.41 -18.84
CA THR A 233 15.01 -9.98 -18.70
C THR A 233 15.02 -11.41 -18.18
N ASN A 234 13.94 -11.88 -17.55
CA ASN A 234 13.87 -13.19 -16.89
C ASN A 234 12.93 -14.18 -17.59
N GLY A 235 12.82 -14.10 -18.91
CA GLY A 235 12.09 -15.07 -19.72
C GLY A 235 10.71 -14.64 -20.21
N GLY A 236 10.24 -13.46 -19.84
CA GLY A 236 9.07 -12.79 -20.41
C GLY A 236 7.71 -13.29 -19.95
N THR A 237 7.56 -14.46 -19.40
CA THR A 237 6.29 -15.03 -18.95
C THR A 237 6.40 -15.53 -17.50
N PHE A 238 5.28 -15.56 -16.78
CA PHE A 238 5.26 -16.09 -15.41
C PHE A 238 5.81 -17.53 -15.34
N ASP A 239 5.39 -18.40 -16.25
CA ASP A 239 5.85 -19.80 -16.32
C ASP A 239 7.37 -19.92 -16.54
N ARG A 240 7.94 -19.09 -17.42
CA ARG A 240 9.39 -19.11 -17.72
C ARG A 240 10.18 -18.55 -16.54
N VAL A 241 9.71 -17.47 -15.94
CA VAL A 241 10.36 -16.87 -14.76
C VAL A 241 10.43 -17.89 -13.62
N ILE A 242 9.34 -18.63 -13.33
CA ILE A 242 9.34 -19.70 -12.30
C ILE A 242 10.37 -20.79 -12.58
N ARG A 243 10.54 -21.17 -13.86
CA ARG A 243 11.46 -22.24 -14.25
C ARG A 243 12.93 -21.82 -14.28
N GLN A 244 13.20 -20.61 -14.74
CA GLN A 244 14.57 -20.16 -15.02
C GLN A 244 15.26 -19.54 -13.82
N GLN A 245 14.50 -19.01 -12.86
CA GLN A 245 15.04 -18.31 -11.70
C GLN A 245 15.08 -19.20 -10.47
N GLN A 246 16.09 -18.97 -9.61
CA GLN A 246 16.13 -19.56 -8.26
C GLN A 246 15.16 -18.79 -7.34
N LEU A 247 13.86 -18.90 -7.65
CA LEU A 247 12.83 -18.24 -6.86
C LEU A 247 12.49 -19.05 -5.62
N GLN A 248 12.11 -18.33 -4.57
CA GLN A 248 11.48 -18.89 -3.38
C GLN A 248 10.00 -19.18 -3.65
N ASN A 249 9.37 -19.94 -2.77
CA ASN A 249 7.92 -20.13 -2.74
C ASN A 249 7.28 -20.55 -4.08
N LYS A 250 7.91 -21.49 -4.81
CA LYS A 250 7.50 -21.89 -6.16
C LYS A 250 6.06 -22.36 -6.26
N GLU A 251 5.51 -23.02 -5.22
CA GLU A 251 4.12 -23.48 -5.18
C GLU A 251 3.14 -22.31 -5.13
N ALA A 252 3.43 -21.31 -4.27
CA ALA A 252 2.64 -20.08 -4.20
C ALA A 252 2.69 -19.30 -5.52
N LEU A 253 3.87 -19.26 -6.17
CA LEU A 253 4.04 -18.64 -7.48
C LEU A 253 3.26 -19.37 -8.58
N ALA A 254 3.22 -20.69 -8.55
CA ALA A 254 2.42 -21.48 -9.48
C ALA A 254 0.91 -21.20 -9.29
N THR A 255 0.45 -21.18 -8.04
CA THR A 255 -0.94 -20.80 -7.70
C THR A 255 -1.27 -19.38 -8.18
N LEU A 256 -0.40 -18.41 -7.94
CA LEU A 256 -0.59 -17.03 -8.41
C LEU A 256 -0.60 -16.93 -9.94
N ASN A 257 0.22 -17.72 -10.63
CA ASN A 257 0.21 -17.77 -12.09
C ASN A 257 -1.11 -18.31 -12.66
N GLU A 258 -1.68 -19.36 -12.04
CA GLU A 258 -3.01 -19.84 -12.44
C GLU A 258 -4.12 -18.81 -12.17
N ILE A 259 -4.06 -18.12 -11.05
CA ILE A 259 -4.96 -16.98 -10.78
C ILE A 259 -4.79 -15.89 -11.85
N THR A 260 -3.56 -15.56 -12.20
CA THR A 260 -3.26 -14.55 -13.22
C THR A 260 -3.88 -14.91 -14.58
N LYS A 261 -3.75 -16.18 -15.00
CA LYS A 261 -4.37 -16.67 -16.25
C LYS A 261 -5.88 -16.54 -16.22
N LYS A 262 -6.53 -16.89 -15.11
CA LYS A 262 -7.99 -16.76 -14.94
C LYS A 262 -8.47 -15.32 -15.03
N ILE A 263 -7.75 -14.37 -14.41
CA ILE A 263 -8.12 -12.96 -14.42
C ILE A 263 -7.87 -12.36 -15.81
N LEU A 264 -6.70 -12.58 -16.39
CA LEU A 264 -6.33 -12.05 -17.69
C LEU A 264 -7.06 -12.75 -18.85
N LYS A 265 -7.67 -13.93 -18.62
CA LYS A 265 -8.23 -14.79 -19.67
C LYS A 265 -7.26 -14.97 -20.84
N GLY A 266 -6.01 -15.27 -20.51
CA GLY A 266 -4.91 -15.39 -21.46
C GLY A 266 -3.55 -15.44 -20.79
N LYS A 267 -2.52 -15.50 -21.62
CA LYS A 267 -1.12 -15.58 -21.19
C LYS A 267 -0.41 -14.27 -21.49
N TYR A 268 0.17 -13.67 -20.45
CA TYR A 268 1.03 -12.51 -20.57
C TYR A 268 2.41 -12.91 -21.11
N GLU A 269 2.95 -12.10 -22.03
CA GLU A 269 4.31 -12.22 -22.52
C GLU A 269 4.97 -10.84 -22.66
N SER A 270 6.24 -10.74 -22.29
CA SER A 270 7.07 -9.55 -22.45
C SER A 270 8.36 -9.92 -23.19
N ASN A 271 8.72 -9.14 -24.19
CA ASN A 271 9.94 -9.30 -24.96
C ASN A 271 10.50 -7.91 -25.36
N ASP A 272 11.51 -7.87 -26.20
CA ASP A 272 12.13 -6.61 -26.64
C ASP A 272 11.20 -5.74 -27.49
N SER A 273 10.15 -6.32 -28.09
CA SER A 273 9.14 -5.59 -28.84
C SER A 273 8.04 -4.98 -27.96
N GLY A 274 7.98 -5.36 -26.68
CA GLY A 274 6.99 -4.85 -25.72
C GLY A 274 6.27 -5.94 -24.92
N GLU A 275 5.11 -5.58 -24.40
CA GLU A 275 4.23 -6.46 -23.63
C GLU A 275 3.03 -6.88 -24.48
N SER A 276 2.65 -8.15 -24.40
CA SER A 276 1.53 -8.71 -25.15
C SER A 276 0.70 -9.68 -24.30
N LEU A 277 -0.53 -9.90 -24.72
CA LEU A 277 -1.43 -10.90 -24.18
C LEU A 277 -1.83 -11.86 -25.29
N ILE A 278 -1.72 -13.15 -25.04
CA ILE A 278 -2.27 -14.21 -25.89
C ILE A 278 -3.60 -14.64 -25.27
N PRO A 279 -4.75 -14.22 -25.83
CA PRO A 279 -6.05 -14.57 -25.28
C PRO A 279 -6.30 -16.08 -25.30
N ASP A 280 -7.08 -16.59 -24.34
CA ASP A 280 -7.48 -17.98 -24.31
C ASP A 280 -8.20 -18.38 -25.61
N GLY A 281 -7.82 -19.51 -26.18
CA GLY A 281 -8.34 -19.99 -27.48
C GLY A 281 -7.71 -19.31 -28.71
N SER A 282 -6.87 -18.30 -28.55
CA SER A 282 -6.14 -17.63 -29.64
C SER A 282 -4.67 -18.10 -29.68
N ARG A 283 -4.06 -18.00 -30.87
CA ARG A 283 -2.61 -18.11 -31.08
C ARG A 283 -1.97 -16.78 -31.43
N VAL A 284 -2.79 -15.75 -31.62
CA VAL A 284 -2.34 -14.42 -32.05
C VAL A 284 -2.21 -13.54 -30.83
N PRO A 285 -1.00 -13.04 -30.50
CA PRO A 285 -0.83 -12.08 -29.42
C PRO A 285 -1.45 -10.73 -29.81
N ILE A 286 -2.01 -10.04 -28.83
CA ILE A 286 -2.41 -8.63 -28.93
C ILE A 286 -1.44 -7.79 -28.11
N ASP A 287 -1.15 -6.59 -28.56
CA ASP A 287 -0.36 -5.64 -27.79
C ASP A 287 -1.10 -5.35 -26.46
N PHE A 288 -0.40 -5.33 -25.33
CA PHE A 288 -1.04 -5.18 -24.03
C PHE A 288 -1.71 -3.80 -23.86
N LYS A 289 -1.25 -2.78 -24.61
CA LYS A 289 -1.94 -1.47 -24.66
C LYS A 289 -3.36 -1.57 -25.23
N ASP A 290 -3.64 -2.59 -26.07
CA ASP A 290 -4.94 -2.84 -26.70
C ASP A 290 -5.78 -3.85 -25.89
N ALA A 291 -5.27 -4.35 -24.76
CA ALA A 291 -6.01 -5.19 -23.82
C ALA A 291 -7.13 -4.39 -23.12
N SER A 292 -8.10 -5.09 -22.52
CA SER A 292 -9.17 -4.42 -21.78
C SER A 292 -8.64 -3.61 -20.59
N SER A 293 -9.35 -2.53 -20.22
CA SER A 293 -8.96 -1.68 -19.08
C SER A 293 -8.75 -2.49 -17.79
N GLY A 294 -9.61 -3.49 -17.52
CA GLY A 294 -9.47 -4.35 -16.34
C GLY A 294 -8.18 -5.19 -16.38
N GLN A 295 -7.79 -5.71 -17.55
CA GLN A 295 -6.54 -6.44 -17.70
C GLN A 295 -5.33 -5.51 -17.48
N GLN A 296 -5.37 -4.30 -18.00
CA GLN A 296 -4.33 -3.29 -17.81
C GLN A 296 -4.22 -2.86 -16.34
N GLU A 297 -5.35 -2.66 -15.66
CA GLU A 297 -5.39 -2.28 -14.24
C GLU A 297 -4.77 -3.36 -13.34
N VAL A 298 -5.11 -4.64 -13.56
CA VAL A 298 -4.73 -5.71 -12.64
C VAL A 298 -3.33 -6.26 -12.86
N LEU A 299 -2.77 -6.15 -14.08
CA LEU A 299 -1.49 -6.79 -14.41
C LEU A 299 -0.37 -6.39 -13.46
N ARG A 300 -0.20 -5.09 -13.18
CA ARG A 300 0.88 -4.62 -12.32
C ARG A 300 0.72 -5.08 -10.87
N ILE A 301 -0.52 -5.19 -10.38
CA ILE A 301 -0.78 -5.78 -9.06
C ILE A 301 -0.28 -7.23 -9.03
N LEU A 302 -0.71 -8.05 -9.99
CA LEU A 302 -0.35 -9.47 -10.05
C LEU A 302 1.16 -9.70 -10.21
N GLN A 303 1.79 -8.91 -11.07
CA GLN A 303 3.25 -8.95 -11.26
C GLN A 303 4.00 -8.51 -10.00
N GLY A 304 3.52 -7.48 -9.32
CA GLY A 304 4.09 -7.02 -8.05
C GLY A 304 4.02 -8.09 -6.96
N LEU A 305 2.86 -8.70 -6.78
CA LEU A 305 2.69 -9.84 -5.85
C LEU A 305 3.63 -10.99 -6.21
N PHE A 306 3.76 -11.30 -7.51
CA PHE A 306 4.64 -12.36 -8.00
C PHE A 306 6.12 -12.09 -7.66
N VAL A 307 6.59 -10.89 -7.94
CA VAL A 307 7.98 -10.50 -7.62
C VAL A 307 8.21 -10.53 -6.11
N SER A 308 7.30 -9.96 -5.32
CA SER A 308 7.39 -9.99 -3.86
C SER A 308 7.45 -11.40 -3.30
N ILE A 309 6.60 -12.33 -3.76
CA ILE A 309 6.60 -13.73 -3.31
C ILE A 309 7.89 -14.47 -3.72
N GLY A 310 8.40 -14.18 -4.92
CA GLY A 310 9.50 -14.95 -5.52
C GLY A 310 10.91 -14.50 -5.11
N THR A 311 11.09 -13.25 -4.76
CA THR A 311 12.45 -12.67 -4.68
C THR A 311 12.89 -12.22 -3.31
N THR A 312 12.00 -12.10 -2.32
CA THR A 312 12.35 -11.37 -1.11
C THR A 312 12.44 -12.22 0.14
N ASN A 313 13.52 -11.96 0.91
CA ASN A 313 13.62 -12.22 2.35
C ASN A 313 13.30 -10.96 3.16
N ARG A 314 12.61 -9.98 2.55
CA ARG A 314 12.31 -8.69 3.16
C ARG A 314 10.85 -8.65 3.59
N LYS A 315 10.55 -7.74 4.49
CA LYS A 315 9.18 -7.36 4.82
C LYS A 315 8.59 -6.62 3.62
N GLU A 316 7.33 -6.86 3.32
CA GLU A 316 6.62 -6.22 2.23
C GLU A 316 5.44 -5.41 2.77
N PHE A 317 5.34 -4.16 2.36
CA PHE A 317 4.21 -3.30 2.67
C PHE A 317 3.62 -2.75 1.38
N LEU A 318 2.40 -3.18 1.07
CA LEU A 318 1.67 -2.80 -0.14
C LEU A 318 0.46 -1.94 0.23
N VAL A 319 0.29 -0.83 -0.46
CA VAL A 319 -0.97 -0.10 -0.52
C VAL A 319 -1.52 -0.25 -1.92
N VAL A 320 -2.77 -0.68 -2.05
CA VAL A 320 -3.44 -0.88 -3.34
C VAL A 320 -4.75 -0.11 -3.34
N GLU A 321 -4.81 0.95 -4.14
CA GLU A 321 -6.05 1.70 -4.33
C GLU A 321 -6.93 1.01 -5.38
N GLU A 322 -8.20 0.83 -5.05
CA GLU A 322 -9.26 0.35 -5.93
C GLU A 322 -8.81 -0.83 -6.82
N PRO A 323 -8.38 -1.97 -6.24
CA PRO A 323 -7.87 -3.10 -7.00
C PRO A 323 -8.93 -3.72 -7.93
N GLU A 324 -10.20 -3.48 -7.64
CA GLU A 324 -11.37 -3.93 -8.41
C GLU A 324 -11.64 -3.13 -9.67
N ALA A 325 -10.96 -2.00 -9.88
CA ALA A 325 -11.26 -1.09 -10.99
C ALA A 325 -11.35 -1.84 -12.34
N HIS A 326 -12.47 -1.65 -13.03
CA HIS A 326 -12.79 -2.30 -14.31
C HIS A 326 -12.82 -3.84 -14.32
N LEU A 327 -12.79 -4.51 -13.15
CA LEU A 327 -12.85 -5.97 -13.05
C LEU A 327 -14.28 -6.47 -12.88
N TYR A 328 -14.63 -7.54 -13.60
CA TYR A 328 -15.84 -8.29 -13.38
C TYR A 328 -15.79 -9.02 -12.01
N PRO A 329 -16.93 -9.24 -11.31
CA PRO A 329 -16.94 -9.82 -9.95
C PRO A 329 -16.14 -11.12 -9.76
N LEU A 330 -16.17 -12.02 -10.74
CA LEU A 330 -15.37 -13.26 -10.67
C LEU A 330 -13.87 -12.98 -10.70
N ALA A 331 -13.41 -11.97 -11.44
CA ALA A 331 -12.01 -11.56 -11.45
C ALA A 331 -11.63 -10.88 -10.13
N GLN A 332 -12.55 -10.14 -9.49
CA GLN A 332 -12.34 -9.59 -8.16
C GLN A 332 -12.14 -10.69 -7.11
N LYS A 333 -12.93 -11.80 -7.18
CA LYS A 333 -12.74 -12.97 -6.33
C LYS A 333 -11.34 -13.57 -6.50
N GLU A 334 -10.91 -13.79 -7.74
CA GLU A 334 -9.57 -14.34 -7.99
C GLU A 334 -8.46 -13.37 -7.53
N LEU A 335 -8.68 -12.06 -7.62
CA LEU A 335 -7.72 -11.07 -7.11
C LEU A 335 -7.61 -11.10 -5.57
N VAL A 336 -8.72 -11.30 -4.86
CA VAL A 336 -8.70 -11.51 -3.40
C VAL A 336 -7.96 -12.80 -3.06
N ASN A 337 -8.12 -13.88 -3.84
CA ASN A 337 -7.31 -15.09 -3.69
C ASN A 337 -5.81 -14.81 -3.89
N ALA A 338 -5.42 -13.95 -4.85
CA ALA A 338 -4.03 -13.55 -5.04
C ALA A 338 -3.45 -12.79 -3.83
N PHE A 339 -4.23 -11.89 -3.21
CA PHE A 339 -3.84 -11.23 -1.96
C PHE A 339 -3.70 -12.22 -0.81
N ALA A 340 -4.58 -13.21 -0.72
CA ALA A 340 -4.49 -14.26 0.28
C ALA A 340 -3.21 -15.10 0.12
N VAL A 341 -2.86 -15.51 -1.11
CA VAL A 341 -1.58 -16.20 -1.40
C VAL A 341 -0.39 -15.36 -0.93
N PHE A 342 -0.36 -14.07 -1.21
CA PHE A 342 0.70 -13.16 -0.75
C PHE A 342 0.79 -13.13 0.78
N LEU A 343 -0.33 -12.89 1.48
CA LEU A 343 -0.37 -12.79 2.94
C LEU A 343 -0.01 -14.11 3.63
N ASN A 344 -0.40 -15.24 3.07
CA ASN A 344 -0.11 -16.56 3.63
C ASN A 344 1.32 -17.00 3.37
N THR A 345 1.95 -16.50 2.31
CA THR A 345 3.33 -16.86 1.94
C THR A 345 4.36 -15.97 2.62
N ILE A 346 4.13 -14.65 2.68
CA ILE A 346 5.08 -13.69 3.26
C ILE A 346 4.65 -13.37 4.70
N GLN A 347 5.31 -13.98 5.68
CA GLN A 347 4.95 -13.83 7.10
C GLN A 347 4.89 -12.38 7.59
N GLU A 348 5.80 -11.53 7.12
CA GLU A 348 5.88 -10.10 7.43
C GLU A 348 5.25 -9.23 6.32
N GLY A 349 4.46 -9.85 5.42
CA GLY A 349 3.72 -9.15 4.39
C GLY A 349 2.53 -8.40 4.98
N ARG A 350 2.36 -7.15 4.56
CA ARG A 350 1.25 -6.28 4.95
C ARG A 350 0.61 -5.68 3.72
N ILE A 351 -0.71 -5.55 3.75
CA ILE A 351 -1.46 -4.95 2.64
C ILE A 351 -2.55 -4.02 3.18
N VAL A 352 -2.67 -2.85 2.58
CA VAL A 352 -3.77 -1.91 2.78
C VAL A 352 -4.52 -1.78 1.46
N ILE A 353 -5.80 -2.03 1.47
CA ILE A 353 -6.67 -1.93 0.29
C ILE A 353 -7.71 -0.85 0.51
N THR A 354 -7.87 0.06 -0.45
CA THR A 354 -9.04 0.92 -0.52
C THR A 354 -9.99 0.39 -1.58
N THR A 355 -11.28 0.31 -1.29
CA THR A 355 -12.27 -0.27 -2.22
C THR A 355 -13.61 0.43 -2.15
N HIS A 356 -14.36 0.34 -3.24
CA HIS A 356 -15.80 0.67 -3.33
C HIS A 356 -16.65 -0.59 -3.54
N SER A 357 -16.02 -1.76 -3.69
CA SER A 357 -16.68 -2.99 -4.10
C SER A 357 -17.18 -3.82 -2.92
N PRO A 358 -18.49 -4.06 -2.80
CA PRO A 358 -19.01 -5.01 -1.85
C PRO A 358 -18.55 -6.45 -2.14
N TYR A 359 -18.21 -6.76 -3.39
CA TYR A 359 -17.70 -8.09 -3.78
C TYR A 359 -16.33 -8.37 -3.17
N ILE A 360 -15.44 -7.37 -3.07
CA ILE A 360 -14.15 -7.51 -2.37
C ILE A 360 -14.39 -7.88 -0.90
N LEU A 361 -15.34 -7.18 -0.23
CA LEU A 361 -15.70 -7.52 1.16
C LEU A 361 -16.19 -8.94 1.28
N SER A 362 -17.19 -9.31 0.45
CA SER A 362 -17.80 -10.65 0.49
C SER A 362 -16.76 -11.75 0.25
N CYS A 363 -15.84 -11.55 -0.71
CA CYS A 363 -14.78 -12.51 -0.98
C CYS A 363 -13.81 -12.64 0.21
N VAL A 364 -13.38 -11.54 0.80
CA VAL A 364 -12.52 -11.54 2.00
C VAL A 364 -13.23 -12.26 3.15
N ASN A 365 -14.52 -11.96 3.37
CA ASN A 365 -15.30 -12.58 4.44
C ASN A 365 -15.44 -14.10 4.28
N ILE A 366 -15.61 -14.61 3.05
CA ILE A 366 -15.62 -16.04 2.78
C ILE A 366 -14.28 -16.69 3.18
N LEU A 367 -13.15 -16.07 2.87
CA LEU A 367 -11.83 -16.61 3.21
C LEU A 367 -11.57 -16.60 4.72
N LEU A 368 -12.03 -15.56 5.43
CA LEU A 368 -12.01 -15.48 6.89
C LEU A 368 -12.91 -16.56 7.51
N PHE A 369 -14.13 -16.72 6.97
CA PHE A 369 -15.11 -17.68 7.48
C PHE A 369 -14.65 -19.13 7.27
N ALA A 370 -14.03 -19.45 6.14
CA ALA A 370 -13.45 -20.77 5.90
C ALA A 370 -12.40 -21.14 6.96
N GLN A 371 -11.51 -20.19 7.29
CA GLN A 371 -10.54 -20.39 8.38
C GLN A 371 -11.21 -20.54 9.74
N TYR A 372 -12.24 -19.73 10.04
CA TYR A 372 -13.01 -19.82 11.27
C TYR A 372 -13.68 -21.20 11.41
N VAL A 373 -14.39 -21.67 10.37
CA VAL A 373 -15.02 -22.99 10.37
C VAL A 373 -14.00 -24.11 10.54
N SER A 374 -12.87 -24.05 9.82
CA SER A 374 -11.78 -25.04 9.97
C SER A 374 -11.27 -25.15 11.41
N ASN A 375 -11.17 -24.02 12.11
CA ASN A 375 -10.75 -24.01 13.51
C ASN A 375 -11.79 -24.67 14.44
N GLN A 376 -13.10 -24.57 14.11
CA GLN A 376 -14.18 -25.16 14.90
C GLN A 376 -14.31 -26.68 14.69
N ILE A 377 -14.23 -27.13 13.44
CA ILE A 377 -14.42 -28.57 13.11
C ILE A 377 -13.17 -29.41 13.24
N GLY A 378 -12.00 -28.79 13.37
CA GLY A 378 -10.68 -29.44 13.44
C GLY A 378 -10.12 -29.84 12.08
N LYS A 379 -8.79 -29.76 11.96
CA LYS A 379 -8.06 -29.98 10.69
C LYS A 379 -8.21 -31.38 10.09
N SER A 380 -8.55 -32.38 10.88
CA SER A 380 -8.74 -33.77 10.41
C SER A 380 -10.03 -33.99 9.62
N ASN A 381 -10.95 -33.04 9.65
CA ASN A 381 -12.29 -33.18 9.05
C ASN A 381 -12.43 -32.54 7.66
N HIS A 382 -11.34 -32.05 7.07
CA HIS A 382 -11.33 -31.54 5.70
C HIS A 382 -10.01 -31.87 4.99
N ASN A 383 -10.08 -32.10 3.69
CA ASN A 383 -8.94 -32.46 2.82
C ASN A 383 -8.33 -31.22 2.14
N GLY A 384 -8.02 -30.15 2.91
CA GLY A 384 -7.42 -28.93 2.36
C GLY A 384 -8.41 -27.98 1.67
N SER A 385 -9.72 -28.25 1.72
CA SER A 385 -10.76 -27.33 1.20
C SER A 385 -12.07 -27.47 1.98
N LEU A 386 -12.81 -26.37 2.06
CA LEU A 386 -14.17 -26.29 2.60
C LEU A 386 -15.06 -25.57 1.60
N ALA A 387 -16.23 -26.14 1.23
CA ALA A 387 -17.17 -25.55 0.29
C ALA A 387 -16.47 -25.01 -0.97
N ASP A 388 -15.57 -25.78 -1.58
CA ASP A 388 -14.74 -25.41 -2.75
C ASP A 388 -13.77 -24.24 -2.53
N VAL A 389 -13.53 -23.83 -1.27
CA VAL A 389 -12.52 -22.85 -0.89
C VAL A 389 -11.27 -23.59 -0.39
N SER A 390 -10.19 -23.54 -1.19
CA SER A 390 -8.91 -24.14 -0.83
C SER A 390 -8.29 -23.44 0.39
N ASP A 391 -7.65 -24.21 1.27
CA ASP A 391 -6.96 -23.72 2.47
C ASP A 391 -5.79 -22.78 2.17
N VAL A 392 -5.21 -22.84 0.97
CA VAL A 392 -4.19 -21.91 0.49
C VAL A 392 -4.66 -20.45 0.55
N PHE A 393 -5.99 -20.22 0.44
CA PHE A 393 -6.59 -18.89 0.41
C PHE A 393 -7.17 -18.45 1.76
N TRP A 394 -7.25 -19.32 2.76
CA TRP A 394 -7.89 -18.96 4.03
C TRP A 394 -7.12 -17.84 4.74
N LEU A 395 -7.87 -16.92 5.32
CA LEU A 395 -7.33 -15.75 6.01
C LEU A 395 -7.56 -15.82 7.51
N ASN A 396 -6.54 -15.50 8.29
CA ASN A 396 -6.65 -15.44 9.74
C ASN A 396 -7.21 -14.09 10.20
N ALA A 397 -8.37 -14.09 10.86
CA ALA A 397 -9.04 -12.91 11.37
C ALA A 397 -8.20 -12.09 12.37
N SER A 398 -7.19 -12.70 13.05
CA SER A 398 -6.30 -11.97 13.94
C SER A 398 -5.39 -10.96 13.23
N PHE A 399 -5.17 -11.13 11.92
CA PHE A 399 -4.34 -10.26 11.10
C PHE A 399 -5.14 -9.24 10.28
N PHE A 400 -6.46 -9.29 10.38
CA PHE A 400 -7.38 -8.51 9.56
C PHE A 400 -8.08 -7.43 10.35
N ASN A 401 -8.23 -6.24 9.74
CA ASN A 401 -9.17 -5.20 10.17
C ASN A 401 -9.84 -4.58 8.93
N ALA A 402 -11.06 -4.11 9.12
CA ALA A 402 -11.83 -3.44 8.08
C ALA A 402 -12.60 -2.25 8.65
N TYR A 403 -12.60 -1.14 7.91
CA TYR A 403 -13.31 0.08 8.30
C TYR A 403 -14.17 0.59 7.15
N SER A 404 -15.42 0.96 7.47
CA SER A 404 -16.29 1.73 6.59
C SER A 404 -16.12 3.22 6.85
N LEU A 405 -15.97 4.00 5.79
CA LEU A 405 -15.70 5.44 5.84
C LEU A 405 -16.77 6.24 5.10
N GLY A 406 -17.11 7.40 5.66
CA GLY A 406 -18.05 8.32 5.01
C GLY A 406 -19.51 8.15 5.39
N ASN A 407 -19.83 7.28 6.33
CA ASN A 407 -21.19 7.09 6.80
C ASN A 407 -21.73 8.37 7.50
N SER A 408 -23.05 8.58 7.43
CA SER A 408 -23.72 9.76 7.99
C SER A 408 -23.58 9.86 9.51
N ASP A 409 -23.75 8.75 10.20
CA ASP A 409 -23.81 8.71 11.67
C ASP A 409 -22.43 8.56 12.32
N THR A 410 -21.57 7.72 11.76
CA THR A 410 -20.22 7.49 12.24
C THR A 410 -19.28 7.48 11.06
N TYR A 411 -18.48 8.52 10.91
CA TYR A 411 -17.60 8.70 9.75
C TYR A 411 -16.68 7.50 9.49
N CYS A 412 -16.11 6.91 10.53
CA CYS A 412 -15.23 5.75 10.45
C CYS A 412 -15.73 4.69 11.41
N GLN A 413 -16.20 3.58 10.88
CA GLN A 413 -16.76 2.48 11.65
C GLN A 413 -15.93 1.22 11.43
N ASP A 414 -15.50 0.56 12.50
CA ASP A 414 -15.00 -0.81 12.46
C ASP A 414 -16.18 -1.73 12.07
N ILE A 415 -16.04 -2.44 10.96
CA ILE A 415 -17.07 -3.34 10.42
C ILE A 415 -16.75 -4.81 10.70
N LYS A 416 -15.80 -5.06 11.58
CA LYS A 416 -15.43 -6.40 12.00
C LYS A 416 -16.18 -6.76 13.28
N ASP A 417 -16.87 -7.88 13.28
CA ASP A 417 -17.47 -8.47 14.48
C ASP A 417 -16.39 -8.87 15.49
N ALA A 418 -16.56 -8.44 16.75
CA ALA A 418 -15.56 -8.59 17.79
C ALA A 418 -15.38 -10.05 18.26
N GLU A 419 -16.41 -10.90 18.15
CA GLU A 419 -16.40 -12.28 18.64
C GLU A 419 -15.83 -13.23 17.57
N THR A 420 -16.29 -13.10 16.34
CA THR A 420 -15.92 -13.99 15.23
C THR A 420 -14.72 -13.47 14.43
N GLY A 421 -14.50 -12.17 14.42
CA GLY A 421 -13.51 -11.50 13.59
C GLY A 421 -13.88 -11.43 12.11
N LEU A 422 -15.12 -11.75 11.77
CA LEU A 422 -15.68 -11.69 10.42
C LEU A 422 -16.15 -10.27 10.09
N ILE A 423 -16.39 -9.98 8.83
CA ILE A 423 -17.04 -8.74 8.42
C ILE A 423 -18.53 -8.85 8.73
N ASP A 424 -19.09 -7.83 9.38
CA ASP A 424 -20.51 -7.79 9.74
C ASP A 424 -21.39 -7.87 8.47
N GLN A 425 -22.36 -8.77 8.50
CA GLN A 425 -23.26 -9.02 7.37
C GLN A 425 -24.06 -7.78 6.97
N ASN A 426 -24.35 -6.87 7.91
CA ASN A 426 -25.05 -5.62 7.61
C ASN A 426 -24.34 -4.72 6.60
N TYR A 427 -23.02 -4.90 6.38
CA TYR A 427 -22.24 -4.15 5.38
C TYR A 427 -22.13 -4.85 4.03
N LEU A 428 -22.39 -6.15 3.98
CA LEU A 428 -22.18 -6.94 2.77
C LEU A 428 -23.29 -6.76 1.74
N ASP A 429 -24.51 -6.32 2.16
CA ASP A 429 -25.69 -6.43 1.28
C ASP A 429 -26.73 -5.31 1.40
N LEU A 430 -26.45 -4.21 2.07
CA LEU A 430 -27.42 -3.11 2.29
C LEU A 430 -28.11 -2.62 1.02
N ILE A 431 -27.37 -2.50 -0.09
CA ILE A 431 -27.92 -2.01 -1.36
C ILE A 431 -28.75 -3.09 -2.04
N SER A 432 -28.30 -4.33 -2.05
CA SER A 432 -29.05 -5.46 -2.60
C SER A 432 -30.36 -5.69 -1.85
N GLU A 433 -30.34 -5.55 -0.52
CA GLU A 433 -31.54 -5.65 0.32
C GLU A 433 -32.53 -4.51 0.03
N GLN A 434 -32.04 -3.26 -0.05
CA GLN A 434 -32.90 -2.10 -0.41
C GLN A 434 -33.51 -2.25 -1.80
N LEU A 435 -32.72 -2.65 -2.78
CA LEU A 435 -33.20 -2.88 -4.14
C LEU A 435 -34.19 -4.05 -4.18
N GLY A 436 -33.96 -5.10 -3.42
CA GLY A 436 -34.85 -6.23 -3.25
C GLY A 436 -36.22 -5.81 -2.66
N LEU A 437 -36.18 -4.98 -1.60
CA LEU A 437 -37.40 -4.43 -1.00
C LEU A 437 -38.17 -3.54 -1.99
N GLN A 438 -37.47 -2.65 -2.72
CA GLN A 438 -38.11 -1.82 -3.76
C GLN A 438 -38.71 -2.66 -4.88
N TYR A 439 -37.98 -3.68 -5.34
CA TYR A 439 -38.49 -4.61 -6.35
C TYR A 439 -39.75 -5.34 -5.86
N HIS A 440 -39.73 -5.82 -4.62
CA HIS A 440 -40.91 -6.50 -4.03
C HIS A 440 -42.10 -5.56 -3.88
N GLN A 441 -41.87 -4.30 -3.45
CA GLN A 441 -42.93 -3.29 -3.40
C GLN A 441 -43.53 -3.00 -4.78
N LEU A 442 -42.68 -2.86 -5.81
CA LEU A 442 -43.14 -2.66 -7.19
C LEU A 442 -43.94 -3.88 -7.70
N TYR A 443 -43.47 -5.09 -7.35
CA TYR A 443 -44.19 -6.31 -7.73
C TYR A 443 -45.58 -6.39 -7.12
N GLN A 444 -45.73 -5.99 -5.83
CA GLN A 444 -47.01 -5.93 -5.15
C GLN A 444 -47.98 -4.89 -5.74
N MET A 445 -47.54 -3.94 -6.54
CA MET A 445 -48.39 -2.97 -7.23
C MET A 445 -49.00 -3.54 -8.54
N LEU A 446 -48.58 -4.73 -8.97
CA LEU A 446 -49.14 -5.40 -10.16
C LEU A 446 -50.30 -6.34 -9.84
N ASP A 447 -50.48 -6.69 -8.55
CA ASP A 447 -51.62 -7.43 -8.00
C ASP A 447 -52.71 -6.44 -7.56
#